data_44c1136c6dbff9d8f8dfae2dbb2ced5c
#
_entry.id   44c1136c6dbff9d8f8dfae2dbb2ced5c
#
_cell.length_a   1.000
_cell.length_b   1.000
_cell.length_c   1.000
_cell.angle_alpha   90.00
_cell.angle_beta   90.00
_cell.angle_gamma   90.00
#
_symmetry.space_group_name_H-M   'P 1'
#
loop_
_entity.id
_entity.type
_entity.pdbx_description
1 polymer ?
#
loop_
_entity_poly.entity_id
_entity_poly.type
_entity_poly.pdbx_seq_one_letter_code
_entity_poly.pdbx_strand_id
1 'polypeptide(L)'
;KGRPIRRMNTLTLHLEPGQDLLLSLSEVAQKKQISGFLLGVVGNLSKASFQCPGRDKPTVLEGELEIITLNGTFHSDGVHLHLSLSDGACQVWGGHLESGSLILKGADLLLGILKQGKEARSKTKKHLEIAVLPGCPWCDSALRLLESYNIPHLVITVDNDVTFQQCKQRSGMNTFPQVFIDGATAGGFDSLEKLQRSGELLSMK
;
A
#
# COMPACT_ATOMS: atom_id res chain seq x y z
N LYS A 1 -21.54 -19.79 22.43
CA LYS A 1 -21.79 -19.91 20.97
C LYS A 1 -20.50 -19.45 20.30
N GLY A 2 -19.70 -20.41 19.73
CA GLY A 2 -18.46 -20.13 19.04
C GLY A 2 -18.73 -19.28 17.77
N ARG A 3 -17.85 -18.28 17.50
CA ARG A 3 -17.91 -17.55 16.24
C ARG A 3 -17.70 -18.53 15.09
N PRO A 4 -18.45 -18.45 13.99
CA PRO A 4 -18.25 -19.31 12.84
C PRO A 4 -16.82 -19.14 12.30
N ILE A 5 -16.13 -20.26 12.09
CA ILE A 5 -14.81 -20.29 11.45
C ILE A 5 -15.01 -19.77 10.02
N ARG A 6 -14.48 -18.58 9.71
CA ARG A 6 -14.49 -18.04 8.34
C ARG A 6 -13.54 -18.91 7.50
N ARG A 7 -14.09 -19.60 6.50
CA ARG A 7 -13.26 -20.29 5.51
C ARG A 7 -12.52 -19.26 4.66
N MET A 8 -11.20 -19.32 4.65
CA MET A 8 -10.37 -18.56 3.73
C MET A 8 -10.39 -19.26 2.36
N ASN A 9 -10.61 -18.52 1.29
CA ASN A 9 -10.45 -19.04 -0.06
C ASN A 9 -8.96 -19.02 -0.41
N THR A 10 -8.48 -20.04 -1.11
CA THR A 10 -7.12 -20.09 -1.61
C THR A 10 -7.13 -20.17 -3.14
N LEU A 11 -6.07 -19.66 -3.75
CA LEU A 11 -5.78 -19.78 -5.17
C LEU A 11 -4.32 -20.20 -5.31
N THR A 12 -4.05 -21.22 -6.13
CA THR A 12 -2.70 -21.55 -6.57
C THR A 12 -2.38 -20.78 -7.85
N LEU A 13 -1.18 -20.23 -7.92
CA LEU A 13 -0.67 -19.55 -9.09
C LEU A 13 0.66 -20.19 -9.47
N HIS A 14 0.73 -20.78 -10.66
CA HIS A 14 1.97 -21.25 -11.25
C HIS A 14 2.58 -20.17 -12.14
N LEU A 15 3.88 -19.96 -12.02
CA LEU A 15 4.66 -19.04 -12.83
C LEU A 15 5.68 -19.81 -13.66
N GLU A 16 5.72 -19.53 -14.95
CA GLU A 16 6.59 -20.14 -15.91
C GLU A 16 7.99 -19.48 -15.93
N PRO A 17 9.02 -20.19 -16.45
CA PRO A 17 10.34 -19.61 -16.64
C PRO A 17 10.31 -18.28 -17.39
N GLY A 18 11.10 -17.31 -16.92
CA GLY A 18 11.22 -15.98 -17.51
C GLY A 18 10.13 -14.99 -17.12
N GLN A 19 9.05 -15.43 -16.46
CA GLN A 19 8.06 -14.50 -15.92
C GLN A 19 8.62 -13.71 -14.75
N ASP A 20 8.18 -12.45 -14.63
CA ASP A 20 8.50 -11.61 -13.49
C ASP A 20 7.56 -11.94 -12.32
N LEU A 21 8.13 -12.28 -11.18
CA LEU A 21 7.40 -12.72 -9.99
C LEU A 21 6.43 -11.65 -9.46
N LEU A 22 6.89 -10.40 -9.33
CA LEU A 22 6.08 -9.29 -8.81
C LEU A 22 4.98 -8.90 -9.80
N LEU A 23 5.35 -8.70 -11.07
CA LEU A 23 4.43 -8.23 -12.10
C LEU A 23 3.34 -9.26 -12.40
N SER A 24 3.69 -10.56 -12.45
CA SER A 24 2.72 -11.65 -12.67
C SER A 24 1.68 -11.73 -11.56
N LEU A 25 2.10 -11.61 -10.29
CA LEU A 25 1.15 -11.60 -9.17
C LEU A 25 0.28 -10.33 -9.21
N SER A 26 0.86 -9.18 -9.52
CA SER A 26 0.13 -7.92 -9.65
C SER A 26 -0.94 -7.99 -10.74
N GLU A 27 -0.60 -8.56 -11.90
CA GLU A 27 -1.55 -8.75 -13.01
C GLU A 27 -2.72 -9.66 -12.61
N VAL A 28 -2.44 -10.79 -11.95
CA VAL A 28 -3.47 -11.72 -11.48
C VAL A 28 -4.38 -11.05 -10.45
N ALA A 29 -3.81 -10.32 -9.49
CA ALA A 29 -4.57 -9.61 -8.46
C ALA A 29 -5.49 -8.55 -9.08
N GLN A 30 -4.98 -7.77 -10.03
CA GLN A 30 -5.73 -6.76 -10.75
C GLN A 30 -6.82 -7.37 -11.63
N LYS A 31 -6.48 -8.36 -12.48
CA LYS A 31 -7.43 -8.99 -13.40
C LYS A 31 -8.57 -9.71 -12.68
N LYS A 32 -8.28 -10.37 -11.57
CA LYS A 32 -9.28 -11.09 -10.75
C LYS A 32 -9.95 -10.20 -9.70
N GLN A 33 -9.50 -8.95 -9.52
CA GLN A 33 -9.99 -8.02 -8.48
C GLN A 33 -9.97 -8.68 -7.10
N ILE A 34 -8.84 -9.30 -6.75
CA ILE A 34 -8.64 -10.00 -5.48
C ILE A 34 -7.62 -9.30 -4.61
N SER A 35 -7.75 -9.49 -3.30
CA SER A 35 -6.78 -9.08 -2.30
C SER A 35 -6.55 -10.18 -1.27
N GLY A 36 -5.39 -10.17 -0.64
CA GLY A 36 -5.05 -11.20 0.33
C GLY A 36 -3.60 -11.20 0.75
N PHE A 37 -3.18 -12.36 1.22
CA PHE A 37 -1.82 -12.62 1.67
C PHE A 37 -1.21 -13.78 0.88
N LEU A 38 0.09 -13.71 0.64
CA LEU A 38 0.84 -14.86 0.18
C LEU A 38 1.03 -15.83 1.36
N LEU A 39 0.63 -17.08 1.19
CA LEU A 39 0.68 -18.12 2.24
C LEU A 39 1.85 -19.06 2.08
N GLY A 40 2.35 -19.24 0.86
CA GLY A 40 3.45 -20.14 0.57
C GLY A 40 3.99 -19.95 -0.84
N VAL A 41 5.23 -20.36 -1.02
CA VAL A 41 5.96 -20.33 -2.28
C VAL A 41 6.91 -21.52 -2.36
N VAL A 42 7.05 -22.09 -3.54
CA VAL A 42 8.11 -23.02 -3.90
C VAL A 42 8.58 -22.63 -5.28
N GLY A 43 9.88 -22.44 -5.49
CA GLY A 43 10.44 -22.08 -6.78
C GLY A 43 11.80 -21.42 -6.71
N ASN A 44 12.33 -21.09 -7.86
CA ASN A 44 13.64 -20.49 -8.00
C ASN A 44 13.66 -19.36 -9.04
N LEU A 45 14.63 -18.47 -8.88
CA LEU A 45 14.82 -17.31 -9.72
C LEU A 45 16.14 -17.43 -10.50
N SER A 46 16.15 -16.95 -11.75
CA SER A 46 17.38 -16.70 -12.51
C SER A 46 17.97 -15.32 -12.21
N LYS A 47 17.10 -14.42 -11.71
CA LYS A 47 17.45 -13.06 -11.34
C LYS A 47 16.53 -12.62 -10.21
N ALA A 48 17.09 -11.98 -9.20
CA ALA A 48 16.34 -11.37 -8.10
C ALA A 48 16.69 -9.90 -7.96
N SER A 49 15.68 -9.06 -7.86
CA SER A 49 15.80 -7.63 -7.58
C SER A 49 15.05 -7.32 -6.29
N PHE A 50 15.73 -6.74 -5.30
CA PHE A 50 15.12 -6.43 -4.01
C PHE A 50 15.79 -5.24 -3.34
N GLN A 51 15.00 -4.44 -2.63
CA GLN A 51 15.46 -3.27 -1.92
C GLN A 51 15.85 -3.65 -0.49
N CYS A 52 17.13 -3.39 -0.13
CA CYS A 52 17.60 -3.52 1.23
C CYS A 52 17.36 -2.23 2.03
N PRO A 53 17.09 -2.30 3.34
CA PRO A 53 16.96 -1.12 4.18
C PRO A 53 18.19 -0.21 4.11
N GLY A 54 17.97 1.10 3.95
CA GLY A 54 19.04 2.10 3.94
C GLY A 54 19.88 2.15 2.66
N ARG A 55 19.49 1.46 1.60
CA ARG A 55 20.14 1.58 0.28
C ARG A 55 19.27 2.38 -0.68
N ASP A 56 19.90 3.21 -1.51
CA ASP A 56 19.21 4.07 -2.50
C ASP A 56 18.80 3.31 -3.77
N LYS A 57 19.40 2.14 -4.01
CA LYS A 57 19.15 1.33 -5.22
C LYS A 57 18.89 -0.12 -4.84
N PRO A 58 18.04 -0.81 -5.59
CA PRO A 58 17.83 -2.25 -5.42
C PRO A 58 19.15 -3.04 -5.57
N THR A 59 19.25 -4.10 -4.78
CA THR A 59 20.28 -5.13 -4.97
C THR A 59 19.78 -6.09 -6.04
N VAL A 60 20.63 -6.43 -6.99
CA VAL A 60 20.34 -7.39 -8.05
C VAL A 60 21.31 -8.54 -7.95
N LEU A 61 20.76 -9.76 -7.91
CA LEU A 61 21.51 -11.03 -7.96
C LEU A 61 21.10 -11.81 -9.22
N GLU A 62 22.04 -12.51 -9.82
CA GLU A 62 21.81 -13.40 -10.97
C GLU A 62 22.41 -14.77 -10.67
N GLY A 63 21.76 -15.84 -11.14
CA GLY A 63 22.19 -17.23 -10.95
C GLY A 63 21.02 -18.14 -10.61
N GLU A 64 21.33 -19.33 -10.07
CA GLU A 64 20.32 -20.21 -9.48
C GLU A 64 20.03 -19.76 -8.05
N LEU A 65 18.89 -19.13 -7.85
CA LEU A 65 18.48 -18.53 -6.59
C LEU A 65 17.22 -19.23 -6.08
N GLU A 66 17.34 -19.98 -4.99
CA GLU A 66 16.22 -20.71 -4.38
C GLU A 66 15.41 -19.77 -3.49
N ILE A 67 14.11 -19.70 -3.68
CA ILE A 67 13.22 -18.90 -2.83
C ILE A 67 13.01 -19.64 -1.51
N ILE A 68 13.48 -19.08 -0.39
CA ILE A 68 13.27 -19.61 0.96
C ILE A 68 11.93 -19.16 1.49
N THR A 69 11.64 -17.85 1.40
CA THR A 69 10.37 -17.26 1.80
C THR A 69 9.94 -16.16 0.86
N LEU A 70 8.64 -16.02 0.71
CA LEU A 70 8.01 -14.87 0.09
C LEU A 70 6.75 -14.55 0.88
N ASN A 71 6.71 -13.38 1.51
CA ASN A 71 5.63 -12.98 2.40
C ASN A 71 5.14 -11.59 2.04
N GLY A 72 3.87 -11.34 2.27
CA GLY A 72 3.29 -10.02 2.11
C GLY A 72 1.85 -10.05 1.66
N THR A 73 1.41 -8.92 1.13
CA THR A 73 0.04 -8.68 0.71
C THR A 73 -0.05 -8.38 -0.78
N PHE A 74 -1.19 -8.71 -1.35
CA PHE A 74 -1.55 -8.31 -2.70
C PHE A 74 -2.97 -7.73 -2.70
N HIS A 75 -3.16 -6.71 -3.54
CA HIS A 75 -4.41 -6.02 -3.78
C HIS A 75 -4.55 -5.75 -5.27
N SER A 76 -5.75 -5.41 -5.71
CA SER A 76 -6.02 -5.06 -7.12
C SER A 76 -5.26 -3.83 -7.62
N ASP A 77 -4.77 -3.00 -6.71
CA ASP A 77 -4.03 -1.75 -6.95
C ASP A 77 -2.53 -1.83 -6.63
N GLY A 78 -2.05 -2.94 -6.07
CA GLY A 78 -0.64 -3.11 -5.77
C GLY A 78 -0.28 -4.36 -5.01
N VAL A 79 1.01 -4.67 -5.02
CA VAL A 79 1.60 -5.83 -4.36
C VAL A 79 2.76 -5.37 -3.49
N HIS A 80 2.81 -5.87 -2.25
CA HIS A 80 3.87 -5.55 -1.29
C HIS A 80 4.42 -6.84 -0.70
N LEU A 81 5.63 -7.23 -1.14
CA LEU A 81 6.24 -8.51 -0.79
C LEU A 81 7.66 -8.34 -0.27
N HIS A 82 8.02 -9.20 0.66
CA HIS A 82 9.37 -9.40 1.13
C HIS A 82 9.86 -10.80 0.76
N LEU A 83 11.07 -10.83 0.20
CA LEU A 83 11.72 -12.05 -0.28
C LEU A 83 12.89 -12.42 0.62
N SER A 84 13.07 -13.72 0.90
CA SER A 84 14.38 -14.27 1.20
C SER A 84 14.72 -15.42 0.25
N LEU A 85 15.98 -15.53 -0.12
CA LEU A 85 16.47 -16.52 -1.07
C LEU A 85 17.87 -17.03 -0.65
N SER A 86 18.26 -18.21 -1.16
CA SER A 86 19.61 -18.74 -1.05
C SER A 86 20.27 -18.75 -2.43
N ASP A 87 21.54 -18.39 -2.48
CA ASP A 87 22.38 -18.53 -3.67
C ASP A 87 23.10 -19.90 -3.69
N GLY A 88 23.87 -20.16 -4.76
CA GLY A 88 24.62 -21.41 -4.92
C GLY A 88 25.75 -21.63 -3.89
N ALA A 89 26.11 -20.62 -3.11
CA ALA A 89 27.05 -20.70 -1.99
C ALA A 89 26.32 -20.86 -0.63
N CYS A 90 25.02 -21.11 -0.63
CA CYS A 90 24.15 -21.17 0.56
C CYS A 90 24.11 -19.87 1.36
N GLN A 91 24.44 -18.72 0.75
CA GLN A 91 24.27 -17.42 1.39
C GLN A 91 22.82 -16.96 1.25
N VAL A 92 22.29 -16.43 2.35
CA VAL A 92 20.90 -15.96 2.40
C VAL A 92 20.86 -14.46 2.17
N TRP A 93 20.02 -14.06 1.22
CA TRP A 93 19.77 -12.68 0.84
C TRP A 93 18.29 -12.36 0.99
N GLY A 94 17.94 -11.08 1.08
CA GLY A 94 16.53 -10.71 1.11
C GLY A 94 16.29 -9.23 1.30
N GLY A 95 15.03 -8.85 1.08
CA GLY A 95 14.57 -7.47 1.17
C GLY A 95 13.17 -7.32 0.61
N HIS A 96 12.80 -6.08 0.36
CA HIS A 96 11.55 -5.75 -0.34
C HIS A 96 11.65 -6.14 -1.81
N LEU A 97 10.75 -7.01 -2.28
CA LEU A 97 10.76 -7.51 -3.66
C LEU A 97 10.48 -6.37 -4.65
N GLU A 98 11.34 -6.30 -5.65
CA GLU A 98 11.20 -5.35 -6.76
C GLU A 98 10.93 -6.06 -8.09
N SER A 99 10.42 -5.32 -9.07
CA SER A 99 10.32 -5.81 -10.44
C SER A 99 11.70 -6.14 -11.02
N GLY A 100 11.76 -7.06 -11.98
CA GLY A 100 13.01 -7.62 -12.50
C GLY A 100 13.44 -8.89 -11.80
N SER A 101 12.59 -9.50 -10.95
CA SER A 101 12.80 -10.81 -10.33
C SER A 101 12.21 -11.90 -11.22
N LEU A 102 13.07 -12.61 -11.96
CA LEU A 102 12.67 -13.53 -13.02
C LEU A 102 12.72 -14.99 -12.58
N ILE A 103 11.68 -15.75 -12.90
CA ILE A 103 11.57 -17.17 -12.63
C ILE A 103 12.60 -17.97 -13.45
N LEU A 104 13.29 -18.94 -12.84
CA LEU A 104 14.25 -19.80 -13.51
C LEU A 104 13.61 -21.07 -14.10
N LYS A 105 13.07 -21.95 -13.26
CA LYS A 105 12.49 -23.25 -13.69
C LYS A 105 10.98 -23.29 -13.54
N GLY A 106 10.45 -22.55 -12.61
CA GLY A 106 9.04 -22.42 -12.26
C GLY A 106 8.88 -21.94 -10.83
N ALA A 107 7.72 -21.41 -10.50
CA ALA A 107 7.34 -21.12 -9.12
C ALA A 107 5.86 -21.36 -8.89
N ASP A 108 5.53 -22.02 -7.77
CA ASP A 108 4.18 -22.22 -7.30
C ASP A 108 3.91 -21.34 -6.09
N LEU A 109 2.88 -20.52 -6.17
CA LEU A 109 2.44 -19.63 -5.11
C LEU A 109 1.08 -20.06 -4.58
N LEU A 110 0.93 -20.11 -3.26
CA LEU A 110 -0.35 -20.28 -2.60
C LEU A 110 -0.84 -18.94 -2.07
N LEU A 111 -1.94 -18.44 -2.61
CA LEU A 111 -2.56 -17.17 -2.27
C LEU A 111 -3.74 -17.41 -1.33
N GLY A 112 -3.74 -16.75 -0.17
CA GLY A 112 -4.89 -16.66 0.72
C GLY A 112 -5.75 -15.45 0.36
N ILE A 113 -6.90 -15.70 -0.24
CA ILE A 113 -7.79 -14.63 -0.68
C ILE A 113 -8.67 -14.22 0.50
N LEU A 114 -8.59 -12.95 0.85
CA LEU A 114 -9.58 -12.34 1.72
C LEU A 114 -10.88 -12.33 0.92
N LYS A 115 -11.90 -13.06 1.38
CA LYS A 115 -13.23 -12.84 0.83
C LYS A 115 -13.50 -11.35 0.95
N GLN A 116 -13.59 -10.68 -0.17
CA GLN A 116 -14.46 -9.51 -0.23
C GLN A 116 -15.83 -10.08 0.17
N GLY A 117 -16.14 -9.96 1.48
CA GLY A 117 -17.53 -10.03 1.87
C GLY A 117 -18.23 -9.10 0.90
N LYS A 118 -19.45 -9.43 0.54
CA LYS A 118 -20.49 -8.46 0.23
C LYS A 118 -20.88 -7.70 1.53
N GLU A 119 -19.94 -7.49 2.42
CA GLU A 119 -19.88 -6.25 3.12
C GLU A 119 -19.61 -5.32 1.97
N ALA A 120 -20.71 -4.69 1.58
CA ALA A 120 -20.74 -3.57 0.69
C ALA A 120 -19.32 -3.06 0.45
N ARG A 121 -18.90 -2.77 -0.76
CA ARG A 121 -18.23 -1.49 -0.88
C ARG A 121 -18.93 -0.61 0.18
N SER A 122 -18.54 -0.79 1.41
CA SER A 122 -18.48 0.27 2.36
C SER A 122 -17.77 1.25 1.48
N LYS A 123 -18.52 2.19 0.91
CA LYS A 123 -17.98 3.45 0.42
C LYS A 123 -16.84 3.65 1.37
N THR A 124 -15.58 3.39 0.92
CA THR A 124 -14.42 3.46 1.81
C THR A 124 -14.57 4.84 2.36
N LYS A 125 -14.89 4.91 3.66
CA LYS A 125 -15.22 6.18 4.29
C LYS A 125 -13.98 6.97 4.03
N LYS A 126 -14.05 7.92 3.09
CA LYS A 126 -12.89 8.63 2.57
C LYS A 126 -12.10 9.10 3.77
N HIS A 127 -10.87 8.63 3.92
CA HIS A 127 -10.05 8.93 5.08
C HIS A 127 -9.50 10.34 4.89
N LEU A 128 -10.02 11.29 5.68
CA LEU A 128 -9.58 12.67 5.61
C LEU A 128 -8.49 12.93 6.65
N GLU A 129 -7.35 13.40 6.21
CA GLU A 129 -6.26 13.91 7.05
C GLU A 129 -6.12 15.41 6.81
N ILE A 130 -5.83 16.15 7.86
CA ILE A 130 -5.59 17.59 7.78
C ILE A 130 -4.30 17.97 8.54
N ALA A 131 -3.34 18.55 7.83
CA ALA A 131 -2.14 19.09 8.44
C ALA A 131 -2.37 20.57 8.79
N VAL A 132 -2.07 20.93 10.04
CA VAL A 132 -2.34 22.25 10.61
C VAL A 132 -1.12 22.83 11.32
N LEU A 133 -0.94 24.14 11.23
CA LEU A 133 0.06 24.87 12.03
C LEU A 133 -0.61 25.43 13.29
N PRO A 134 0.07 25.37 14.45
CA PRO A 134 -0.40 26.03 15.66
C PRO A 134 -0.58 27.54 15.44
N GLY A 135 -1.72 28.08 15.86
CA GLY A 135 -2.02 29.51 15.73
C GLY A 135 -2.37 30.01 14.31
N CYS A 136 -2.64 29.10 13.39
CA CYS A 136 -3.04 29.42 12.02
C CYS A 136 -4.58 29.63 11.92
N PRO A 137 -5.09 30.83 11.64
CA PRO A 137 -6.54 31.09 11.61
C PRO A 137 -7.29 30.27 10.56
N TRP A 138 -6.67 30.00 9.41
CA TRP A 138 -7.24 29.19 8.34
C TRP A 138 -7.31 27.71 8.72
N CYS A 139 -6.33 27.24 9.51
CA CYS A 139 -6.35 25.89 10.05
C CYS A 139 -7.50 25.71 11.06
N ASP A 140 -7.69 26.67 11.95
CA ASP A 140 -8.80 26.67 12.90
C ASP A 140 -10.17 26.72 12.20
N SER A 141 -10.27 27.48 11.11
CA SER A 141 -11.48 27.53 10.29
C SER A 141 -11.77 26.19 9.61
N ALA A 142 -10.74 25.52 9.11
CA ALA A 142 -10.87 24.21 8.50
C ALA A 142 -11.31 23.14 9.51
N LEU A 143 -10.72 23.12 10.71
CA LEU A 143 -11.10 22.20 11.78
C LEU A 143 -12.57 22.43 12.21
N ARG A 144 -12.95 23.69 12.44
CA ARG A 144 -14.36 24.04 12.76
C ARG A 144 -15.33 23.60 11.66
N LEU A 145 -14.95 23.71 10.38
CA LEU A 145 -15.77 23.26 9.28
C LEU A 145 -15.98 21.74 9.34
N LEU A 146 -14.92 20.96 9.51
CA LEU A 146 -14.99 19.52 9.60
C LEU A 146 -15.82 19.05 10.83
N GLU A 147 -15.61 19.69 11.97
CA GLU A 147 -16.36 19.41 13.20
C GLU A 147 -17.86 19.73 13.05
N SER A 148 -18.21 20.89 12.46
CA SER A 148 -19.60 21.31 12.26
C SER A 148 -20.43 20.33 11.41
N TYR A 149 -19.77 19.66 10.48
CA TYR A 149 -20.38 18.62 9.66
C TYR A 149 -20.21 17.19 10.22
N ASN A 150 -19.55 17.04 11.39
CA ASN A 150 -19.18 15.76 11.98
C ASN A 150 -18.43 14.84 10.99
N ILE A 151 -17.46 15.41 10.27
CA ILE A 151 -16.60 14.66 9.35
C ILE A 151 -15.45 14.02 10.13
N PRO A 152 -15.32 12.69 10.16
CA PRO A 152 -14.16 12.04 10.78
C PRO A 152 -12.88 12.44 10.05
N HIS A 153 -11.88 12.91 10.81
CA HIS A 153 -10.60 13.33 10.26
C HIS A 153 -9.45 13.08 11.23
N LEU A 154 -8.26 12.89 10.68
CA LEU A 154 -7.02 12.81 11.43
C LEU A 154 -6.31 14.16 11.36
N VAL A 155 -5.91 14.70 12.50
CA VAL A 155 -5.16 15.95 12.58
C VAL A 155 -3.66 15.66 12.67
N ILE A 156 -2.88 16.25 11.77
CA ILE A 156 -1.42 16.25 11.77
C ILE A 156 -0.96 17.62 12.23
N THR A 157 -0.49 17.74 13.47
CA THR A 157 0.06 19.00 13.97
C THR A 157 1.47 19.19 13.46
N VAL A 158 1.71 20.30 12.77
CA VAL A 158 3.01 20.68 12.22
C VAL A 158 3.69 21.65 13.18
N ASP A 159 4.45 21.11 14.12
CA ASP A 159 5.10 21.83 15.21
C ASP A 159 6.64 21.81 15.12
N ASN A 160 7.19 21.16 14.08
CA ASN A 160 8.63 21.07 13.85
C ASN A 160 8.97 20.97 12.36
N ASP A 161 10.24 21.21 12.01
CA ASP A 161 10.72 21.23 10.64
C ASP A 161 10.57 19.89 9.91
N VAL A 162 10.71 18.78 10.62
CA VAL A 162 10.59 17.43 10.03
C VAL A 162 9.16 17.21 9.53
N THR A 163 8.17 17.47 10.37
CA THR A 163 6.76 17.34 10.01
C THR A 163 6.37 18.33 8.91
N PHE A 164 6.93 19.55 8.94
CA PHE A 164 6.73 20.53 7.88
C PHE A 164 7.23 20.02 6.52
N GLN A 165 8.46 19.49 6.46
CA GLN A 165 9.04 18.96 5.23
C GLN A 165 8.28 17.73 4.72
N GLN A 166 7.82 16.85 5.60
CA GLN A 166 7.00 15.71 5.23
C GLN A 166 5.67 16.13 4.59
N CYS A 167 4.97 17.10 5.20
CA CYS A 167 3.73 17.63 4.65
C CYS A 167 3.97 18.32 3.29
N LYS A 168 5.02 19.12 3.18
CA LYS A 168 5.42 19.77 1.93
C LYS A 168 5.74 18.77 0.83
N GLN A 169 6.47 17.70 1.14
CA GLN A 169 6.80 16.65 0.17
C GLN A 169 5.54 15.90 -0.31
N ARG A 170 4.59 15.61 0.59
CA ARG A 170 3.32 14.95 0.26
C ARG A 170 2.42 15.83 -0.61
N SER A 171 2.32 17.11 -0.31
CA SER A 171 1.33 18.02 -0.92
C SER A 171 1.86 18.85 -2.07
N GLY A 172 3.17 19.10 -2.11
CA GLY A 172 3.78 20.14 -2.96
C GLY A 172 3.49 21.59 -2.48
N MET A 173 2.80 21.77 -1.35
CA MET A 173 2.37 23.08 -0.84
C MET A 173 3.28 23.57 0.28
N ASN A 174 3.40 24.90 0.41
CA ASN A 174 4.12 25.56 1.50
C ASN A 174 3.17 26.26 2.50
N THR A 175 1.86 26.23 2.24
CA THR A 175 0.83 26.87 3.04
C THR A 175 -0.04 25.85 3.77
N PHE A 176 -0.72 26.27 4.83
CA PHE A 176 -1.61 25.44 5.64
C PHE A 176 -2.99 26.10 5.78
N PRO A 177 -4.05 25.29 6.02
CA PRO A 177 -4.04 23.82 6.20
C PRO A 177 -3.73 23.09 4.90
N GLN A 178 -3.26 21.82 5.03
CA GLN A 178 -3.15 20.90 3.90
C GLN A 178 -4.07 19.72 4.14
N VAL A 179 -4.96 19.47 3.20
CA VAL A 179 -5.99 18.42 3.29
C VAL A 179 -5.61 17.27 2.37
N PHE A 180 -5.70 16.06 2.91
CA PHE A 180 -5.46 14.83 2.18
C PHE A 180 -6.71 13.94 2.27
N ILE A 181 -7.08 13.33 1.17
CA ILE A 181 -8.18 12.36 1.08
C ILE A 181 -7.62 11.07 0.52
N ASP A 182 -7.74 9.98 1.30
CA ASP A 182 -7.17 8.67 0.95
C ASP A 182 -5.66 8.75 0.60
N GLY A 183 -4.92 9.61 1.32
CA GLY A 183 -3.50 9.85 1.13
C GLY A 183 -3.13 10.82 -0.01
N ALA A 184 -4.06 11.14 -0.90
CA ALA A 184 -3.85 12.09 -2.00
C ALA A 184 -4.12 13.53 -1.55
N THR A 185 -3.34 14.50 -2.05
CA THR A 185 -3.52 15.91 -1.76
C THR A 185 -4.83 16.43 -2.35
N ALA A 186 -5.72 16.94 -1.50
CA ALA A 186 -6.96 17.60 -1.92
C ALA A 186 -6.81 19.12 -2.02
N GLY A 187 -5.79 19.71 -1.36
CA GLY A 187 -5.47 21.13 -1.38
C GLY A 187 -5.54 21.79 -0.02
N GLY A 188 -5.86 23.09 0.03
CA GLY A 188 -5.98 23.89 1.24
C GLY A 188 -7.43 24.09 1.70
N PHE A 189 -7.66 25.16 2.49
CA PHE A 189 -8.98 25.52 3.01
C PHE A 189 -10.00 25.76 1.88
N ASP A 190 -9.62 26.48 0.81
CA ASP A 190 -10.49 26.72 -0.34
C ASP A 190 -11.01 25.43 -1.00
N SER A 191 -10.16 24.40 -1.03
CA SER A 191 -10.55 23.09 -1.57
C SER A 191 -11.54 22.40 -0.65
N LEU A 192 -11.36 22.52 0.67
CA LEU A 192 -12.30 21.98 1.65
C LEU A 192 -13.67 22.66 1.54
N GLU A 193 -13.71 24.01 1.34
CA GLU A 193 -14.95 24.72 1.07
C GLU A 193 -15.64 24.29 -0.23
N LYS A 194 -14.86 24.00 -1.29
CA LYS A 194 -15.43 23.47 -2.53
C LYS A 194 -16.07 22.11 -2.33
N LEU A 195 -15.42 21.21 -1.59
CA LEU A 195 -15.98 19.89 -1.23
C LEU A 195 -17.26 20.04 -0.38
N GLN A 196 -17.32 21.02 0.47
CA GLN A 196 -18.52 21.33 1.26
C GLN A 196 -19.67 21.81 0.36
N ARG A 197 -19.40 22.75 -0.55
CA ARG A 197 -20.41 23.31 -1.47
C ARG A 197 -20.92 22.27 -2.48
N SER A 198 -20.07 21.36 -2.94
CA SER A 198 -20.48 20.27 -3.84
C SER A 198 -21.24 19.13 -3.15
N GLY A 199 -21.27 19.12 -1.80
CA GLY A 199 -21.86 18.02 -1.02
C GLY A 199 -20.96 16.80 -0.88
N GLU A 200 -19.80 16.75 -1.52
CA GLU A 200 -18.84 15.63 -1.42
C GLU A 200 -18.32 15.44 0.00
N LEU A 201 -18.15 16.54 0.76
CA LEU A 201 -17.71 16.46 2.14
C LEU A 201 -18.65 15.62 3.01
N LEU A 202 -19.97 15.69 2.78
CA LEU A 202 -20.97 14.90 3.49
C LEU A 202 -20.90 13.41 3.14
N SER A 203 -20.36 13.04 1.99
CA SER A 203 -20.17 11.65 1.61
C SER A 203 -19.02 10.95 2.36
N MET A 204 -18.24 11.71 3.15
CA MET A 204 -17.11 11.24 3.96
C MET A 204 -17.51 10.95 5.41
N LYS A 205 -18.80 11.07 5.72
CA LYS A 205 -19.38 10.89 7.06
C LYS A 205 -19.47 9.43 7.52
#